data_f607ea694f21598f32ff047c95494ee1
#
_entry.id   f607ea694f21598f32ff047c95494ee1
#
_cell.length_a   1.000
_cell.length_b   1.000
_cell.length_c   1.000
_cell.angle_alpha   90.00
_cell.angle_beta   90.00
_cell.angle_gamma   90.00
#
_symmetry.space_group_name_H-M   'P 1'
#
loop_
_entity.id
_entity.type
_entity.pdbx_description
1 polymer ?
#
loop_
_entity_poly.entity_id
_entity_poly.type
_entity_poly.pdbx_seq_one_letter_code
_entity_poly.pdbx_strand_id
1 'polypeptide(L)'
;MNTQINLNQPLIQPSSSTGCKASSLTSQFACPIGLLGGGVGRLMAVKNAKMNEFAVEMLDVQPDDQALEIGFGHGRTIRMIAERAKAGFVAGVDLSDVMVRQAAKYNLDLIVADRAEVRQGSVADLPYECGRFTKVLAVNNYQFWPNAELNLGEMRRVMREGGLLVICLRMHSTKRFALAPGFTEDEVADVARLVRWVGFRDIRIVKRKVGREASCVIARR
;
A
#
# COMPACT_ATOMS: atom_id res chain seq x y z
N MET A 1 -8.41 -21.05 2.63
CA MET A 1 -9.86 -21.01 2.95
C MET A 1 -10.36 -19.63 2.58
N ASN A 2 -11.28 -19.55 1.61
CA ASN A 2 -11.95 -18.31 1.24
C ASN A 2 -13.10 -18.08 2.23
N THR A 3 -12.92 -17.15 3.14
CA THR A 3 -14.00 -16.72 4.03
C THR A 3 -14.90 -15.76 3.24
N GLN A 4 -16.13 -16.16 2.95
CA GLN A 4 -17.14 -15.26 2.39
C GLN A 4 -17.61 -14.32 3.52
N ILE A 5 -17.22 -13.06 3.43
CA ILE A 5 -17.68 -12.01 4.36
C ILE A 5 -18.96 -11.39 3.80
N ASN A 6 -19.98 -11.29 4.64
CA ASN A 6 -21.25 -10.63 4.28
C ASN A 6 -21.03 -9.11 4.20
N LEU A 7 -20.86 -8.60 2.99
CA LEU A 7 -20.58 -7.18 2.71
C LEU A 7 -21.87 -6.29 2.73
N ASN A 8 -23.02 -6.83 3.13
CA ASN A 8 -24.30 -6.10 3.16
C ASN A 8 -24.64 -5.48 4.52
N GLN A 9 -23.76 -5.56 5.51
CA GLN A 9 -23.98 -4.86 6.77
C GLN A 9 -23.74 -3.34 6.60
N PRO A 10 -24.57 -2.48 7.24
CA PRO A 10 -24.37 -1.03 7.18
C PRO A 10 -23.01 -0.65 7.79
N LEU A 11 -22.38 0.38 7.20
CA LEU A 11 -21.15 0.99 7.74
C LEU A 11 -21.46 1.49 9.16
N ILE A 12 -20.80 0.91 10.15
CA ILE A 12 -20.68 1.54 11.45
C ILE A 12 -19.79 2.76 11.23
N GLN A 13 -20.33 3.96 11.44
CA GLN A 13 -19.51 5.17 11.39
C GLN A 13 -18.31 4.98 12.32
N PRO A 14 -17.08 5.23 11.86
CA PRO A 14 -15.94 5.19 12.75
C PRO A 14 -16.22 6.21 13.86
N SER A 15 -16.25 5.74 15.11
CA SER A 15 -16.36 6.61 16.25
C SER A 15 -15.26 7.66 16.13
N SER A 16 -15.65 8.93 16.12
CA SER A 16 -14.77 10.08 16.16
C SER A 16 -14.03 10.06 17.49
N SER A 17 -12.95 9.34 17.57
CA SER A 17 -12.09 9.36 18.73
C SER A 17 -10.64 9.29 18.32
N THR A 18 -9.99 10.31 18.78
CA THR A 18 -8.55 10.48 18.92
C THR A 18 -7.78 10.84 17.66
N GLY A 19 -7.67 12.17 17.47
CA GLY A 19 -6.49 12.73 16.84
C GLY A 19 -5.25 12.10 17.46
N CYS A 20 -4.50 11.36 16.67
CA CYS A 20 -3.24 10.76 17.06
C CYS A 20 -2.30 11.88 17.51
N LYS A 21 -2.19 12.09 18.82
CA LYS A 21 -1.04 12.78 19.41
C LYS A 21 0.14 11.84 19.20
N ALA A 22 0.84 12.01 18.09
CA ALA A 22 2.03 11.26 17.75
C ALA A 22 3.06 11.43 18.85
N SER A 23 3.28 10.38 19.65
CA SER A 23 4.52 10.26 20.40
C SER A 23 5.67 10.19 19.39
N SER A 24 6.83 10.79 19.69
CA SER A 24 7.94 10.98 18.74
C SER A 24 8.43 9.72 18.01
N LEU A 25 8.11 8.53 18.53
CA LEU A 25 8.44 7.23 17.92
C LEU A 25 7.45 6.81 16.82
N THR A 26 6.15 7.05 16.99
CA THR A 26 5.14 6.71 15.97
C THR A 26 5.28 7.56 14.72
N SER A 27 5.72 8.81 14.82
CA SER A 27 5.97 9.69 13.68
C SER A 27 7.11 9.19 12.79
N GLN A 28 8.15 8.55 13.37
CA GLN A 28 9.27 7.98 12.63
C GLN A 28 8.89 6.72 11.82
N PHE A 29 7.81 6.02 12.21
CA PHE A 29 7.29 4.88 11.41
C PHE A 29 6.39 5.34 10.26
N ALA A 30 5.73 6.49 10.42
CA ALA A 30 4.87 7.07 9.40
C ALA A 30 5.67 7.88 8.37
N CYS A 31 6.68 8.63 8.84
CA CYS A 31 7.53 9.48 8.00
C CYS A 31 8.95 9.50 8.59
N PRO A 32 9.84 8.57 8.20
CA PRO A 32 11.22 8.53 8.68
C PRO A 32 11.97 9.80 8.29
N ILE A 33 12.52 10.53 9.27
CA ILE A 33 13.26 11.77 9.06
C ILE A 33 14.71 11.60 9.53
N GLY A 34 15.67 12.12 8.73
CA GLY A 34 17.09 12.19 9.09
C GLY A 34 17.86 10.87 8.99
N LEU A 35 19.10 10.85 9.52
CA LEU A 35 20.03 9.69 9.46
C LEU A 35 19.49 8.43 10.13
N LEU A 36 18.71 8.56 11.21
CA LEU A 36 18.06 7.44 11.91
C LEU A 36 16.94 6.81 11.07
N GLY A 37 16.26 7.59 10.23
CA GLY A 37 15.20 7.10 9.33
C GLY A 37 15.71 6.10 8.29
N GLY A 38 16.95 6.26 7.82
CA GLY A 38 17.57 5.35 6.86
C GLY A 38 17.77 3.93 7.40
N GLY A 39 18.23 3.80 8.64
CA GLY A 39 18.42 2.51 9.31
C GLY A 39 17.11 1.80 9.63
N VAL A 40 16.12 2.55 10.10
CA VAL A 40 14.77 2.05 10.42
C VAL A 40 14.08 1.55 9.14
N GLY A 41 14.15 2.32 8.03
CA GLY A 41 13.57 1.92 6.75
C GLY A 41 14.15 0.60 6.22
N ARG A 42 15.48 0.42 6.32
CA ARG A 42 16.18 -0.79 5.87
C ARG A 42 15.82 -2.02 6.70
N LEU A 43 15.68 -1.87 8.02
CA LEU A 43 15.25 -2.95 8.91
C LEU A 43 13.78 -3.33 8.66
N MET A 44 12.91 -2.35 8.43
CA MET A 44 11.50 -2.59 8.09
C MET A 44 11.36 -3.32 6.75
N ALA A 45 12.21 -3.01 5.79
CA ALA A 45 12.24 -3.65 4.48
C ALA A 45 12.49 -5.15 4.54
N VAL A 46 13.48 -5.56 5.32
CA VAL A 46 13.80 -6.99 5.51
C VAL A 46 12.65 -7.72 6.21
N LYS A 47 12.04 -7.08 7.21
CA LYS A 47 10.91 -7.66 7.96
C LYS A 47 9.62 -7.80 7.12
N ASN A 48 9.45 -6.95 6.12
CA ASN A 48 8.25 -6.92 5.27
C ASN A 48 8.45 -7.64 3.91
N ALA A 49 9.63 -8.18 3.63
CA ALA A 49 9.97 -8.76 2.33
C ALA A 49 8.93 -9.79 1.84
N LYS A 50 8.59 -10.77 2.69
CA LYS A 50 7.59 -11.80 2.35
C LYS A 50 6.17 -11.24 2.18
N MET A 51 5.83 -10.17 2.89
CA MET A 51 4.55 -9.48 2.74
C MET A 51 4.49 -8.73 1.42
N ASN A 52 5.58 -8.08 1.02
CA ASN A 52 5.70 -7.41 -0.28
C ASN A 52 5.59 -8.43 -1.43
N GLU A 53 6.27 -9.58 -1.32
CA GLU A 53 6.17 -10.69 -2.29
C GLU A 53 4.73 -11.16 -2.45
N PHE A 54 4.04 -11.39 -1.34
CA PHE A 54 2.62 -11.77 -1.34
C PHE A 54 1.73 -10.69 -1.98
N ALA A 55 1.96 -9.41 -1.66
CA ALA A 55 1.18 -8.31 -2.22
C ALA A 55 1.38 -8.17 -3.74
N VAL A 56 2.62 -8.31 -4.23
CA VAL A 56 2.94 -8.27 -5.66
C VAL A 56 2.38 -9.50 -6.40
N GLU A 57 2.35 -10.67 -5.76
CA GLU A 57 1.67 -11.84 -6.31
C GLU A 57 0.17 -11.59 -6.48
N MET A 58 -0.48 -10.98 -5.47
CA MET A 58 -1.91 -10.64 -5.52
C MET A 58 -2.22 -9.53 -6.53
N LEU A 59 -1.24 -8.69 -6.85
CA LEU A 59 -1.37 -7.64 -7.86
C LEU A 59 -1.44 -8.22 -9.29
N ASP A 60 -0.98 -9.45 -9.49
CA ASP A 60 -1.03 -10.15 -10.78
C ASP A 60 -0.50 -9.30 -11.93
N VAL A 61 0.77 -8.86 -11.79
CA VAL A 61 1.41 -7.93 -12.72
C VAL A 61 1.67 -8.59 -14.06
N GLN A 62 1.15 -7.99 -15.13
CA GLN A 62 1.36 -8.39 -16.52
C GLN A 62 2.53 -7.59 -17.15
N PRO A 63 3.11 -8.07 -18.26
CA PRO A 63 4.30 -7.44 -18.85
C PRO A 63 4.14 -5.98 -19.26
N ASP A 64 2.94 -5.55 -19.63
CA ASP A 64 2.60 -4.21 -20.15
C ASP A 64 1.89 -3.31 -19.13
N ASP A 65 1.76 -3.75 -17.88
CA ASP A 65 1.05 -3.00 -16.85
C ASP A 65 1.71 -1.65 -16.53
N GLN A 66 0.84 -0.67 -16.31
CA GLN A 66 1.19 0.64 -15.74
C GLN A 66 0.84 0.59 -14.25
N ALA A 67 1.83 0.42 -13.39
CA ALA A 67 1.60 0.22 -11.96
C ALA A 67 1.94 1.45 -11.13
N LEU A 68 1.21 1.66 -10.02
CA LEU A 68 1.49 2.67 -9.02
C LEU A 68 1.61 2.02 -7.64
N GLU A 69 2.70 2.29 -6.93
CA GLU A 69 2.85 1.95 -5.51
C GLU A 69 2.69 3.18 -4.63
N ILE A 70 1.79 3.09 -3.65
CA ILE A 70 1.58 4.11 -2.62
C ILE A 70 2.38 3.75 -1.37
N GLY A 71 3.22 4.69 -0.87
CA GLY A 71 4.04 4.49 0.32
C GLY A 71 5.10 3.42 0.12
N PHE A 72 5.90 3.56 -0.93
CA PHE A 72 6.87 2.57 -1.40
C PHE A 72 8.07 2.35 -0.45
N GLY A 73 8.26 3.22 0.55
CA GLY A 73 9.41 3.16 1.44
C GLY A 73 10.74 3.23 0.66
N HIS A 74 11.62 2.26 0.82
CA HIS A 74 12.92 2.30 0.12
C HIS A 74 12.87 1.70 -1.32
N GLY A 75 11.68 1.41 -1.87
CA GLY A 75 11.47 1.12 -3.29
C GLY A 75 11.74 -0.33 -3.74
N ARG A 76 11.84 -1.29 -2.80
CA ARG A 76 12.04 -2.71 -3.16
C ARG A 76 10.86 -3.27 -3.98
N THR A 77 9.66 -2.91 -3.62
CA THR A 77 8.45 -3.39 -4.28
C THR A 77 8.32 -2.82 -5.69
N ILE A 78 8.74 -1.56 -5.91
CA ILE A 78 8.84 -0.96 -7.25
C ILE A 78 9.69 -1.86 -8.17
N ARG A 79 10.88 -2.29 -7.72
CA ARG A 79 11.73 -3.21 -8.49
C ARG A 79 11.04 -4.54 -8.77
N MET A 80 10.40 -5.13 -7.78
CA MET A 80 9.69 -6.42 -7.93
C MET A 80 8.55 -6.33 -8.96
N ILE A 81 7.84 -5.20 -9.03
CA ILE A 81 6.82 -4.95 -10.03
C ILE A 81 7.46 -4.75 -11.40
N ALA A 82 8.52 -3.93 -11.51
CA ALA A 82 9.21 -3.64 -12.77
C ALA A 82 9.86 -4.88 -13.41
N GLU A 83 10.32 -5.84 -12.60
CA GLU A 83 10.84 -7.13 -13.08
C GLU A 83 9.77 -7.98 -13.75
N ARG A 84 8.49 -7.77 -13.44
CA ARG A 84 7.33 -8.43 -14.06
C ARG A 84 6.77 -7.62 -15.22
N ALA A 85 6.57 -6.31 -15.02
CA ALA A 85 6.10 -5.37 -16.03
C ALA A 85 7.24 -4.98 -17.00
N LYS A 86 7.78 -5.94 -17.75
CA LYS A 86 8.99 -5.75 -18.57
C LYS A 86 8.80 -4.75 -19.71
N ALA A 87 7.60 -4.64 -20.26
CA ALA A 87 7.19 -3.68 -21.28
C ALA A 87 6.31 -2.55 -20.70
N GLY A 88 6.13 -2.56 -19.37
CA GLY A 88 5.31 -1.60 -18.64
C GLY A 88 6.12 -0.54 -17.93
N PHE A 89 5.46 0.13 -16.98
CA PHE A 89 6.04 1.23 -16.20
C PHE A 89 5.57 1.17 -14.75
N VAL A 90 6.44 1.57 -13.82
CA VAL A 90 6.11 1.59 -12.39
C VAL A 90 6.37 2.98 -11.80
N ALA A 91 5.31 3.59 -11.29
CA ALA A 91 5.40 4.82 -10.51
C ALA A 91 5.34 4.51 -9.00
N GLY A 92 5.97 5.34 -8.20
CA GLY A 92 5.85 5.32 -6.75
C GLY A 92 5.64 6.70 -6.16
N VAL A 93 4.77 6.79 -5.12
CA VAL A 93 4.56 8.01 -4.33
C VAL A 93 4.78 7.70 -2.86
N ASP A 94 5.60 8.51 -2.17
CA ASP A 94 5.85 8.41 -0.73
C ASP A 94 5.93 9.82 -0.12
N LEU A 95 5.45 9.98 1.12
CA LEU A 95 5.49 11.26 1.84
C LEU A 95 6.93 11.65 2.25
N SER A 96 7.80 10.66 2.47
CA SER A 96 9.14 10.85 3.01
C SER A 96 10.15 11.14 1.89
N ASP A 97 10.75 12.31 1.91
CA ASP A 97 11.86 12.68 1.02
C ASP A 97 13.08 11.77 1.17
N VAL A 98 13.31 11.26 2.38
CA VAL A 98 14.37 10.27 2.69
C VAL A 98 14.10 8.97 1.94
N MET A 99 12.85 8.48 1.96
CA MET A 99 12.46 7.27 1.23
C MET A 99 12.55 7.47 -0.28
N VAL A 100 12.13 8.62 -0.78
CA VAL A 100 12.27 8.97 -2.21
C VAL A 100 13.73 8.90 -2.67
N ARG A 101 14.66 9.52 -1.92
CA ARG A 101 16.09 9.46 -2.25
C ARG A 101 16.66 8.03 -2.19
N GLN A 102 16.26 7.23 -1.21
CA GLN A 102 16.69 5.84 -1.10
C GLN A 102 16.15 4.97 -2.23
N ALA A 103 14.87 5.11 -2.54
CA ALA A 103 14.22 4.38 -3.62
C ALA A 103 14.77 4.77 -4.99
N ALA A 104 15.04 6.06 -5.22
CA ALA A 104 15.67 6.54 -6.45
C ALA A 104 17.06 5.93 -6.64
N LYS A 105 17.88 5.89 -5.58
CA LYS A 105 19.19 5.24 -5.63
C LYS A 105 19.09 3.73 -5.86
N TYR A 106 18.12 3.07 -5.22
CA TYR A 106 17.93 1.62 -5.33
C TYR A 106 17.43 1.18 -6.71
N ASN A 107 16.65 2.03 -7.38
CA ASN A 107 16.04 1.77 -8.68
C ASN A 107 16.66 2.62 -9.82
N LEU A 108 17.86 3.13 -9.65
CA LEU A 108 18.49 4.09 -10.58
C LEU A 108 18.53 3.57 -12.02
N ASP A 109 18.86 2.31 -12.21
CA ASP A 109 18.88 1.64 -13.51
C ASP A 109 17.51 1.62 -14.19
N LEU A 110 16.44 1.40 -13.45
CA LEU A 110 15.06 1.43 -13.96
C LEU A 110 14.61 2.86 -14.29
N ILE A 111 15.03 3.84 -13.48
CA ILE A 111 14.70 5.26 -13.71
C ILE A 111 15.44 5.78 -14.94
N VAL A 112 16.72 5.48 -15.10
CA VAL A 112 17.52 5.86 -16.29
C VAL A 112 16.99 5.20 -17.57
N ALA A 113 16.41 4.02 -17.45
CA ALA A 113 15.77 3.30 -18.56
C ALA A 113 14.31 3.73 -18.83
N ASP A 114 13.81 4.81 -18.19
CA ASP A 114 12.43 5.30 -18.26
C ASP A 114 11.36 4.21 -17.93
N ARG A 115 11.72 3.26 -17.06
CA ARG A 115 10.85 2.16 -16.64
C ARG A 115 10.26 2.34 -15.25
N ALA A 116 10.80 3.28 -14.48
CA ALA A 116 10.27 3.61 -13.17
C ALA A 116 10.41 5.11 -12.87
N GLU A 117 9.53 5.62 -12.02
CA GLU A 117 9.69 6.93 -11.37
C GLU A 117 9.32 6.85 -9.90
N VAL A 118 9.94 7.69 -9.08
CA VAL A 118 9.60 7.86 -7.67
C VAL A 118 9.42 9.34 -7.37
N ARG A 119 8.31 9.68 -6.71
CA ARG A 119 7.95 11.06 -6.38
C ARG A 119 7.66 11.21 -4.90
N GLN A 120 7.99 12.37 -4.35
CA GLN A 120 7.46 12.78 -3.07
C GLN A 120 6.04 13.29 -3.29
N GLY A 121 5.09 12.83 -2.46
CA GLY A 121 3.70 13.26 -2.56
C GLY A 121 2.79 12.55 -1.57
N SER A 122 1.55 12.99 -1.54
CA SER A 122 0.49 12.43 -0.71
C SER A 122 -0.45 11.56 -1.55
N VAL A 123 -0.96 10.49 -0.95
CA VAL A 123 -2.04 9.70 -1.53
C VAL A 123 -3.35 10.48 -1.65
N ALA A 124 -3.49 11.58 -0.90
CA ALA A 124 -4.66 12.47 -0.97
C ALA A 124 -4.66 13.39 -2.20
N ASP A 125 -3.51 13.53 -2.87
CA ASP A 125 -3.34 14.36 -4.08
C ASP A 125 -2.23 13.74 -4.93
N LEU A 126 -2.60 12.77 -5.76
CA LEU A 126 -1.67 12.03 -6.59
C LEU A 126 -1.31 12.83 -7.85
N PRO A 127 -0.01 13.06 -8.14
CA PRO A 127 0.43 13.90 -9.25
C PRO A 127 0.34 13.17 -10.60
N TYR A 128 -0.81 12.56 -10.86
CA TYR A 128 -1.07 11.76 -12.07
C TYR A 128 -2.46 12.04 -12.64
N GLU A 129 -2.57 11.89 -13.95
CA GLU A 129 -3.82 12.03 -14.68
C GLU A 129 -4.81 10.90 -14.35
N CYS A 130 -6.10 11.17 -14.63
CA CYS A 130 -7.15 10.18 -14.49
C CYS A 130 -6.89 8.98 -15.42
N GLY A 131 -7.09 7.77 -14.89
CA GLY A 131 -7.04 6.55 -15.70
C GLY A 131 -5.64 6.17 -16.21
N ARG A 132 -4.56 6.63 -15.58
CA ARG A 132 -3.19 6.29 -16.00
C ARG A 132 -2.82 4.84 -15.69
N PHE A 133 -3.19 4.32 -14.52
CA PHE A 133 -2.65 3.06 -14.01
C PHE A 133 -3.62 1.88 -14.18
N THR A 134 -3.07 0.73 -14.58
CA THR A 134 -3.78 -0.55 -14.62
C THR A 134 -3.75 -1.28 -13.28
N LYS A 135 -2.72 -1.00 -12.45
CA LYS A 135 -2.48 -1.61 -11.15
C LYS A 135 -2.15 -0.55 -10.10
N VAL A 136 -2.75 -0.64 -8.92
CA VAL A 136 -2.39 0.19 -7.77
C VAL A 136 -2.15 -0.70 -6.56
N LEU A 137 -1.03 -0.47 -5.87
CA LEU A 137 -0.60 -1.24 -4.71
C LEU A 137 -0.36 -0.33 -3.51
N ALA A 138 -0.84 -0.75 -2.34
CA ALA A 138 -0.49 -0.16 -1.06
C ALA A 138 -0.14 -1.28 -0.07
N VAL A 139 1.07 -1.26 0.53
CA VAL A 139 1.53 -2.30 1.45
C VAL A 139 1.85 -1.72 2.81
N ASN A 140 1.10 -2.14 3.83
CA ASN A 140 1.34 -1.82 5.24
C ASN A 140 1.47 -0.31 5.54
N ASN A 141 0.68 0.51 4.88
CA ASN A 141 0.65 1.97 5.05
C ASN A 141 -0.76 2.55 5.27
N TYR A 142 -1.82 1.78 5.07
CA TYR A 142 -3.22 2.20 5.24
C TYR A 142 -3.48 2.88 6.60
N GLN A 143 -2.88 2.40 7.67
CA GLN A 143 -3.02 2.96 9.04
C GLN A 143 -2.50 4.40 9.17
N PHE A 144 -1.76 4.91 8.19
CA PHE A 144 -1.24 6.27 8.17
C PHE A 144 -2.07 7.23 7.33
N TRP A 145 -3.15 6.75 6.72
CA TRP A 145 -4.00 7.58 5.87
C TRP A 145 -4.95 8.43 6.70
N PRO A 146 -4.88 9.79 6.63
CA PRO A 146 -5.70 10.65 7.47
C PRO A 146 -7.19 10.57 7.12
N ASN A 147 -7.52 10.33 5.84
CA ASN A 147 -8.87 10.14 5.33
C ASN A 147 -8.86 9.03 4.27
N ALA A 148 -9.16 7.81 4.69
CA ALA A 148 -9.11 6.65 3.81
C ALA A 148 -10.12 6.73 2.65
N GLU A 149 -11.28 7.36 2.84
CA GLU A 149 -12.30 7.51 1.80
C GLU A 149 -11.79 8.41 0.66
N LEU A 150 -11.28 9.60 0.98
CA LEU A 150 -10.70 10.51 0.00
C LEU A 150 -9.49 9.89 -0.71
N ASN A 151 -8.62 9.22 0.05
CA ASN A 151 -7.43 8.59 -0.50
C ASN A 151 -7.77 7.44 -1.47
N LEU A 152 -8.78 6.64 -1.16
CA LEU A 152 -9.31 5.61 -2.07
C LEU A 152 -9.96 6.23 -3.31
N GLY A 153 -10.66 7.36 -3.16
CA GLY A 153 -11.22 8.12 -4.27
C GLY A 153 -10.14 8.59 -5.23
N GLU A 154 -9.03 9.08 -4.69
CA GLU A 154 -7.89 9.55 -5.47
C GLU A 154 -7.15 8.39 -6.18
N MET A 155 -6.96 7.26 -5.50
CA MET A 155 -6.46 6.04 -6.16
C MET A 155 -7.39 5.60 -7.28
N ARG A 156 -8.71 5.61 -7.04
CA ARG A 156 -9.71 5.27 -8.06
C ARG A 156 -9.63 6.23 -9.25
N ARG A 157 -9.43 7.53 -9.03
CA ARG A 157 -9.28 8.53 -10.09
C ARG A 157 -8.14 8.19 -11.04
N VAL A 158 -6.97 7.87 -10.51
CA VAL A 158 -5.76 7.60 -11.32
C VAL A 158 -5.73 6.20 -11.95
N MET A 159 -6.62 5.29 -11.53
CA MET A 159 -6.73 3.95 -12.12
C MET A 159 -7.52 3.98 -13.42
N ARG A 160 -7.25 3.05 -14.34
CA ARG A 160 -8.10 2.73 -15.49
C ARG A 160 -9.33 1.94 -15.07
N GLU A 161 -10.39 2.00 -15.86
CA GLU A 161 -11.52 1.08 -15.72
C GLU A 161 -11.02 -0.38 -15.85
N GLY A 162 -11.52 -1.25 -14.96
CA GLY A 162 -11.07 -2.64 -14.85
C GLY A 162 -9.71 -2.82 -14.16
N GLY A 163 -9.01 -1.73 -13.84
CA GLY A 163 -7.73 -1.76 -13.11
C GLY A 163 -7.83 -2.43 -11.75
N LEU A 164 -6.75 -3.05 -11.29
CA LEU A 164 -6.70 -3.82 -10.04
C LEU A 164 -6.04 -3.01 -8.92
N LEU A 165 -6.76 -2.88 -7.79
CA LEU A 165 -6.25 -2.35 -6.52
C LEU A 165 -5.91 -3.51 -5.59
N VAL A 166 -4.75 -3.43 -4.93
CA VAL A 166 -4.36 -4.31 -3.83
C VAL A 166 -3.92 -3.48 -2.63
N ILE A 167 -4.59 -3.67 -1.49
CA ILE A 167 -4.20 -3.10 -0.20
C ILE A 167 -3.80 -4.25 0.70
N CYS A 168 -2.51 -4.36 1.02
CA CYS A 168 -1.99 -5.42 1.86
C CYS A 168 -1.77 -4.91 3.29
N LEU A 169 -2.46 -5.53 4.23
CA LEU A 169 -2.53 -5.17 5.65
C LEU A 169 -1.83 -6.23 6.49
N ARG A 170 -1.03 -5.79 7.45
CA ARG A 170 -0.46 -6.68 8.45
C ARG A 170 -1.51 -6.98 9.51
N MET A 171 -1.74 -8.26 9.78
CA MET A 171 -2.69 -8.69 10.81
C MET A 171 -2.14 -8.51 12.22
N HIS A 172 -3.05 -8.34 13.17
CA HIS A 172 -2.73 -8.27 14.58
C HIS A 172 -1.99 -9.53 15.04
N SER A 173 -0.99 -9.34 15.90
CA SER A 173 -0.22 -10.44 16.47
C SER A 173 -0.47 -10.48 17.98
N THR A 174 -0.88 -11.63 18.49
CA THR A 174 -1.02 -11.89 19.92
C THR A 174 0.32 -11.95 20.67
N LYS A 175 1.45 -11.84 19.95
CA LYS A 175 2.77 -11.84 20.58
C LYS A 175 3.01 -10.55 21.36
N ARG A 176 3.34 -10.68 22.65
CA ARG A 176 3.53 -9.63 23.65
C ARG A 176 4.51 -8.49 23.28
N PHE A 177 5.27 -8.63 22.21
CA PHE A 177 6.30 -7.68 21.76
C PHE A 177 6.06 -7.20 20.30
N ALA A 178 4.82 -7.09 19.86
CA ALA A 178 4.54 -6.50 18.55
C ALA A 178 4.78 -4.98 18.63
N LEU A 179 5.87 -4.51 18.01
CA LEU A 179 6.29 -3.09 17.98
C LEU A 179 5.30 -2.15 17.25
N ALA A 180 4.30 -2.70 16.56
CA ALA A 180 3.23 -1.91 15.95
C ALA A 180 1.94 -2.76 15.88
N PRO A 181 0.78 -2.16 16.12
CA PRO A 181 -0.50 -2.83 15.98
C PRO A 181 -0.70 -3.32 14.56
N GLY A 182 -1.38 -4.44 14.41
CA GLY A 182 -1.88 -4.95 13.13
C GLY A 182 -3.40 -4.79 13.08
N PHE A 183 -3.98 -5.20 11.97
CA PHE A 183 -5.43 -5.17 11.74
C PHE A 183 -6.08 -6.45 12.25
N THR A 184 -7.25 -6.33 12.85
CA THR A 184 -8.17 -7.45 13.13
C THR A 184 -8.90 -7.86 11.86
N GLU A 185 -9.62 -9.00 11.89
CA GLU A 185 -10.44 -9.43 10.76
C GLU A 185 -11.58 -8.46 10.47
N ASP A 186 -12.20 -7.92 11.53
CA ASP A 186 -13.28 -6.94 11.42
C ASP A 186 -12.79 -5.63 10.78
N GLU A 187 -11.63 -5.14 11.20
CA GLU A 187 -11.02 -3.94 10.59
C GLU A 187 -10.66 -4.16 9.11
N VAL A 188 -10.20 -5.35 8.72
CA VAL A 188 -9.99 -5.68 7.30
C VAL A 188 -11.31 -5.72 6.53
N ALA A 189 -12.38 -6.22 7.16
CA ALA A 189 -13.72 -6.20 6.57
C ALA A 189 -14.23 -4.76 6.43
N ASP A 190 -13.94 -3.87 7.38
CA ASP A 190 -14.26 -2.44 7.29
C ASP A 190 -13.53 -1.77 6.12
N VAL A 191 -12.24 -2.07 5.93
CA VAL A 191 -11.49 -1.60 4.76
C VAL A 191 -12.14 -2.07 3.46
N ALA A 192 -12.55 -3.34 3.37
CA ALA A 192 -13.22 -3.89 2.19
C ALA A 192 -14.59 -3.22 1.93
N ARG A 193 -15.37 -2.91 2.99
CA ARG A 193 -16.62 -2.17 2.88
C ARG A 193 -16.39 -0.74 2.37
N LEU A 194 -15.37 -0.05 2.89
CA LEU A 194 -15.02 1.29 2.44
C LEU A 194 -14.55 1.30 0.98
N VAL A 195 -13.74 0.32 0.56
CA VAL A 195 -13.32 0.15 -0.84
C VAL A 195 -14.55 -0.01 -1.76
N ARG A 196 -15.55 -0.81 -1.34
CA ARG A 196 -16.82 -0.94 -2.07
C ARG A 196 -17.60 0.38 -2.10
N TRP A 197 -17.69 1.09 -0.98
CA TRP A 197 -18.40 2.37 -0.85
C TRP A 197 -17.85 3.42 -1.83
N VAL A 198 -16.54 3.49 -2.00
CA VAL A 198 -15.86 4.40 -2.95
C VAL A 198 -16.10 4.01 -4.41
N GLY A 199 -16.75 2.87 -4.68
CA GLY A 199 -17.17 2.45 -6.01
C GLY A 199 -16.26 1.44 -6.69
N PHE A 200 -15.38 0.76 -5.95
CA PHE A 200 -14.69 -0.43 -6.44
C PHE A 200 -15.62 -1.65 -6.45
N ARG A 201 -15.30 -2.62 -7.31
CA ARG A 201 -16.09 -3.84 -7.54
C ARG A 201 -15.23 -5.09 -7.33
N ASP A 202 -15.84 -6.27 -7.40
CA ASP A 202 -15.17 -7.59 -7.35
C ASP A 202 -14.24 -7.74 -6.13
N ILE A 203 -14.70 -7.25 -4.98
CA ILE A 203 -13.89 -7.19 -3.78
C ILE A 203 -13.70 -8.57 -3.19
N ARG A 204 -12.45 -8.94 -2.95
CA ARG A 204 -12.07 -10.18 -2.29
C ARG A 204 -10.99 -9.94 -1.25
N ILE A 205 -10.98 -10.75 -0.22
CA ILE A 205 -9.97 -10.74 0.83
C ILE A 205 -9.20 -12.04 0.76
N VAL A 206 -7.87 -11.95 0.68
CA VAL A 206 -6.98 -13.11 0.67
C VAL A 206 -6.03 -13.00 1.85
N LYS A 207 -6.01 -14.02 2.71
CA LYS A 207 -5.12 -14.12 3.85
C LYS A 207 -3.98 -15.10 3.58
N ARG A 208 -2.79 -14.76 4.08
CA ARG A 208 -1.63 -15.65 4.02
C ARG A 208 -0.70 -15.45 5.22
N LYS A 209 -0.12 -16.55 5.71
CA LYS A 209 0.95 -16.51 6.70
C LYS A 209 2.30 -16.35 5.98
N VAL A 210 2.86 -15.15 6.00
CA VAL A 210 4.12 -14.79 5.35
C VAL A 210 5.20 -14.44 6.40
N GLY A 211 5.43 -15.36 7.34
CA GLY A 211 6.19 -15.09 8.56
C GLY A 211 5.33 -14.47 9.67
N ARG A 212 4.48 -13.51 9.31
CA ARG A 212 3.31 -13.01 10.08
C ARG A 212 2.09 -13.16 9.20
N GLU A 213 0.91 -13.11 9.79
CA GLU A 213 -0.31 -13.07 9.00
C GLU A 213 -0.45 -11.72 8.29
N ALA A 214 -0.80 -11.78 7.03
CA ALA A 214 -1.14 -10.64 6.18
C ALA A 214 -2.45 -10.90 5.46
N SER A 215 -3.18 -9.82 5.20
CA SER A 215 -4.46 -9.85 4.48
C SER A 215 -4.41 -8.84 3.35
N CYS A 216 -4.73 -9.26 2.13
CA CYS A 216 -4.88 -8.38 0.98
C CYS A 216 -6.36 -8.15 0.68
N VAL A 217 -6.79 -6.90 0.69
CA VAL A 217 -8.05 -6.47 0.08
C VAL A 217 -7.77 -6.17 -1.37
N ILE A 218 -8.45 -6.88 -2.26
CA ILE A 218 -8.26 -6.82 -3.72
C ILE A 218 -9.57 -6.37 -4.34
N ALA A 219 -9.51 -5.41 -5.25
CA ALA A 219 -10.71 -4.85 -5.88
C ALA A 219 -10.44 -4.36 -7.30
N ARG A 220 -11.48 -4.23 -8.12
CA ARG A 220 -11.41 -3.61 -9.46
C ARG A 220 -12.08 -2.25 -9.48
N ARG A 221 -11.51 -1.34 -10.27
CA ARG A 221 -12.17 -0.07 -10.57
C ARG A 221 -13.40 -0.29 -11.46
#